data_e58e71a7739e6fb301d09c9c93c484d6
#
_entry.id   e58e71a7739e6fb301d09c9c93c484d6
#
_cell.length_a   1.000
_cell.length_b   1.000
_cell.length_c   1.000
_cell.angle_alpha   90.00
_cell.angle_beta   90.00
_cell.angle_gamma   90.00
#
_symmetry.space_group_name_H-M   'P 1'
#
loop_
_entity.id
_entity.type
_entity.pdbx_description
1 polymer ?
#
loop_
_entity_poly.entity_id
_entity_poly.type
_entity_poly.pdbx_seq_one_letter_code
_entity_poly.pdbx_strand_id
1 'polypeptide(L)'
;MNLLSIDTATEACSVALSGTGDTVLERYQIEPRGHSNLVLTMTEDVLLEAGISRHDLDGIAFDSGPGSFTGIRIGLGVAQGLALAFDLPLLGVSSLMALAEGSGMNAVLPAIDARMGEVYW
;
A
#
# COMPACT_ATOMS: atom_id res chain seq x y z
N MET A 1 -5.94 11.89 11.62
CA MET A 1 -6.56 11.00 10.62
C MET A 1 -5.70 9.76 10.45
N ASN A 2 -6.29 8.60 10.66
CA ASN A 2 -5.59 7.31 10.60
C ASN A 2 -5.80 6.68 9.21
N LEU A 3 -4.73 6.56 8.45
CA LEU A 3 -4.74 5.99 7.12
C LEU A 3 -3.94 4.69 7.06
N LEU A 4 -4.56 3.65 6.53
CA LEU A 4 -3.90 2.38 6.22
C LEU A 4 -3.52 2.38 4.74
N SER A 5 -2.28 2.08 4.43
CA SER A 5 -1.79 1.99 3.05
C SER A 5 -1.33 0.58 2.73
N ILE A 6 -1.71 0.08 1.57
CA ILE A 6 -1.40 -1.27 1.10
C ILE A 6 -0.69 -1.18 -0.26
N ASP A 7 0.46 -1.79 -0.37
CA ASP A 7 1.22 -1.88 -1.60
C ASP A 7 1.67 -3.32 -1.87
N THR A 8 1.15 -3.89 -2.93
CA THR A 8 1.50 -5.22 -3.43
C THR A 8 1.83 -5.19 -4.93
N ALA A 9 2.22 -4.03 -5.43
CA ALA A 9 2.45 -3.82 -6.87
C ALA A 9 3.71 -4.52 -7.40
N THR A 10 4.61 -4.96 -6.51
CA THR A 10 5.85 -5.66 -6.84
C THR A 10 5.92 -7.00 -6.11
N GLU A 11 7.10 -7.61 -6.08
CA GLU A 11 7.38 -8.79 -5.25
C GLU A 11 7.34 -8.46 -3.75
N ALA A 12 7.43 -7.19 -3.40
CA ALA A 12 7.31 -6.74 -2.03
C ALA A 12 5.83 -6.62 -1.63
N CYS A 13 5.55 -7.02 -0.40
CA CYS A 13 4.29 -6.76 0.25
C CYS A 13 4.54 -5.74 1.36
N SER A 14 3.83 -4.64 1.33
CA SER A 14 4.01 -3.56 2.29
C SER A 14 2.66 -3.07 2.81
N VAL A 15 2.59 -2.83 4.11
CA VAL A 15 1.46 -2.20 4.77
C VAL A 15 2.01 -1.11 5.69
N ALA A 16 1.42 0.06 5.62
CA ALA A 16 1.80 1.18 6.48
C ALA A 16 0.57 1.80 7.13
N LEU A 17 0.76 2.29 8.35
CA LEU A 17 -0.25 3.03 9.10
C LEU A 17 0.31 4.40 9.48
N SER A 18 -0.38 5.46 9.07
CA SER A 18 -0.04 6.83 9.44
C SER A 18 -1.17 7.45 10.25
N GLY A 19 -0.85 8.46 11.06
CA GLY A 19 -1.82 9.28 11.77
C GLY A 19 -1.79 9.20 13.30
N THR A 20 -1.06 8.26 13.87
CA THR A 20 -0.88 8.14 15.32
C THR A 20 0.42 8.83 15.74
N GLY A 21 0.46 10.16 15.66
CA GLY A 21 1.66 10.95 15.89
C GLY A 21 2.42 11.25 14.61
N ASP A 22 3.72 11.57 14.71
CA ASP A 22 4.57 11.92 13.57
C ASP A 22 5.26 10.71 12.93
N THR A 23 5.02 9.50 13.44
CA THR A 23 5.64 8.27 12.94
C THR A 23 4.69 7.48 12.06
N VAL A 24 5.25 6.87 11.01
CA VAL A 24 4.57 5.89 10.17
C VAL A 24 5.03 4.50 10.62
N LEU A 25 4.08 3.64 10.98
CA LEU A 25 4.36 2.23 11.25
C LEU A 25 4.30 1.46 9.93
N GLU A 26 5.29 0.62 9.68
CA GLU A 26 5.40 -0.09 8.43
C GLU A 26 5.76 -1.56 8.66
N ARG A 27 5.19 -2.42 7.82
CA ARG A 27 5.64 -3.81 7.62
C ARG A 27 5.97 -3.98 6.15
N TYR A 28 7.09 -4.61 5.90
CA TYR A 28 7.62 -4.81 4.56
C TYR A 28 8.26 -6.19 4.47
N GLN A 29 7.89 -6.94 3.44
CA GLN A 29 8.50 -8.26 3.19
C GLN A 29 8.50 -8.55 1.70
N ILE A 30 9.62 -9.06 1.19
CA ILE A 30 9.68 -9.59 -0.16
C ILE A 30 9.12 -11.01 -0.12
N GLU A 31 8.01 -11.21 -0.78
CA GLU A 31 7.31 -12.50 -0.84
C GLU A 31 6.68 -12.66 -2.23
N PRO A 32 7.28 -13.47 -3.12
CA PRO A 32 6.76 -13.63 -4.48
C PRO A 32 5.36 -14.22 -4.55
N ARG A 33 4.89 -14.86 -3.48
CA ARG A 33 3.58 -15.50 -3.39
C ARG A 33 2.95 -15.28 -2.03
N GLY A 34 1.63 -15.38 -1.95
CA GLY A 34 0.90 -15.31 -0.68
C GLY A 34 0.65 -13.91 -0.16
N HIS A 35 0.69 -12.89 -1.02
CA HIS A 35 0.47 -11.49 -0.64
C HIS A 35 -0.84 -11.26 0.11
N SER A 36 -1.93 -11.92 -0.28
CA SER A 36 -3.25 -11.68 0.34
C SER A 36 -3.27 -12.02 1.84
N ASN A 37 -2.71 -13.17 2.22
CA ASN A 37 -2.59 -13.54 3.63
C ASN A 37 -1.63 -12.65 4.40
N LEU A 38 -0.50 -12.32 3.76
CA LEU A 38 0.54 -11.50 4.36
C LEU A 38 0.04 -10.07 4.61
N VAL A 39 -0.70 -9.48 3.68
CA VAL A 39 -1.30 -8.16 3.85
C VAL A 39 -2.22 -8.11 5.07
N LEU A 40 -3.07 -9.12 5.25
CA LEU A 40 -3.98 -9.18 6.38
C LEU A 40 -3.22 -9.29 7.71
N THR A 41 -2.19 -10.15 7.77
CA THR A 41 -1.34 -10.28 8.95
C THR A 41 -0.61 -8.97 9.27
N MET A 42 -0.01 -8.34 8.26
CA MET A 42 0.69 -7.07 8.41
C MET A 42 -0.25 -5.95 8.87
N THR A 43 -1.50 -5.95 8.38
CA THR A 43 -2.52 -4.99 8.80
C THR A 43 -2.82 -5.14 10.29
N GLU A 44 -3.03 -6.36 10.74
CA GLU A 44 -3.28 -6.63 12.17
C GLU A 44 -2.08 -6.19 13.03
N ASP A 45 -0.86 -6.47 12.57
CA ASP A 45 0.37 -6.14 13.29
C ASP A 45 0.54 -4.61 13.47
N VAL A 46 0.33 -3.82 12.42
CA VAL A 46 0.49 -2.36 12.54
C VAL A 46 -0.61 -1.74 13.40
N LEU A 47 -1.83 -2.25 13.34
CA LEU A 47 -2.93 -1.79 14.20
C LEU A 47 -2.66 -2.12 15.66
N LEU A 48 -2.18 -3.33 15.93
CA LEU A 48 -1.84 -3.77 17.29
C LEU A 48 -0.70 -2.92 17.87
N GLU A 49 0.35 -2.67 17.10
CA GLU A 49 1.49 -1.84 17.52
C GLU A 49 1.04 -0.40 17.79
N ALA A 50 0.14 0.14 16.97
CA ALA A 50 -0.40 1.47 17.16
C ALA A 50 -1.38 1.57 18.34
N GLY A 51 -1.89 0.45 18.83
CA GLY A 51 -2.88 0.43 19.90
C GLY A 51 -4.26 0.92 19.47
N ILE A 52 -4.59 0.83 18.18
CA ILE A 52 -5.89 1.21 17.63
C ILE A 52 -6.60 0.01 17.02
N SER A 53 -7.91 0.13 16.85
CA SER A 53 -8.72 -0.88 16.16
C SER A 53 -9.00 -0.48 14.73
N ARG A 54 -9.52 -1.41 13.94
CA ARG A 54 -9.97 -1.15 12.57
C ARG A 54 -11.03 -0.07 12.50
N HIS A 55 -11.84 0.09 13.55
CA HIS A 55 -12.88 1.11 13.65
C HIS A 55 -12.31 2.52 13.81
N ASP A 56 -11.04 2.64 14.17
CA ASP A 56 -10.36 3.93 14.30
C ASP A 56 -9.73 4.40 12.99
N LEU A 57 -9.78 3.59 11.94
CA LEU A 57 -9.30 3.98 10.62
C LEU A 57 -10.25 4.97 9.95
N ASP A 58 -9.68 5.95 9.27
CA ASP A 58 -10.42 6.99 8.54
C ASP A 58 -10.43 6.74 7.03
N GLY A 59 -9.52 5.94 6.52
CA GLY A 59 -9.45 5.61 5.11
C GLY A 59 -8.40 4.57 4.81
N ILE A 60 -8.47 4.06 3.58
CA ILE A 60 -7.52 3.07 3.05
C ILE A 60 -6.99 3.57 1.72
N ALA A 61 -5.67 3.57 1.57
CA ALA A 61 -4.98 3.79 0.31
C ALA A 61 -4.41 2.47 -0.21
N PHE A 62 -4.33 2.32 -1.52
CA PHE A 62 -3.71 1.17 -2.15
C PHE A 62 -2.91 1.60 -3.37
N ASP A 63 -1.86 0.83 -3.70
CA ASP A 63 -1.12 1.05 -4.93
C ASP A 63 -1.94 0.59 -6.13
N SER A 64 -2.31 1.54 -6.99
CA SER A 64 -3.11 1.30 -8.20
C SER A 64 -2.27 0.99 -9.43
N GLY A 65 -0.96 0.87 -9.27
CA GLY A 65 -0.03 0.61 -10.37
C GLY A 65 0.55 1.88 -10.98
N PRO A 66 1.36 1.74 -12.00
CA PRO A 66 1.70 0.49 -12.72
C PRO A 66 2.59 -0.46 -11.91
N GLY A 67 2.46 -1.75 -12.19
CA GLY A 67 3.23 -2.80 -11.52
C GLY A 67 2.75 -4.19 -11.91
N SER A 68 2.98 -5.16 -11.03
CA SER A 68 2.54 -6.54 -11.23
C SER A 68 1.02 -6.63 -11.37
N PHE A 69 0.57 -7.23 -12.45
CA PHE A 69 -0.86 -7.43 -12.72
C PHE A 69 -1.58 -8.17 -11.59
N THR A 70 -1.01 -9.27 -11.13
CA THR A 70 -1.57 -10.07 -10.03
C THR A 70 -1.48 -9.31 -8.69
N GLY A 71 -0.32 -8.72 -8.41
CA GLY A 71 -0.08 -8.00 -7.16
C GLY A 71 -1.03 -6.82 -6.97
N ILE A 72 -1.23 -6.00 -8.00
CA ILE A 72 -2.15 -4.86 -7.96
C ILE A 72 -3.58 -5.31 -7.67
N ARG A 73 -4.02 -6.42 -8.27
CA ARG A 73 -5.36 -6.97 -8.03
C ARG A 73 -5.53 -7.50 -6.61
N ILE A 74 -4.50 -8.14 -6.06
CA ILE A 74 -4.52 -8.59 -4.66
C ILE A 74 -4.67 -7.40 -3.73
N GLY A 75 -3.86 -6.38 -3.88
CA GLY A 75 -3.93 -5.17 -3.06
C GLY A 75 -5.27 -4.47 -3.14
N LEU A 76 -5.77 -4.28 -4.36
CA LEU A 76 -7.11 -3.72 -4.59
C LEU A 76 -8.20 -4.56 -3.92
N GLY A 77 -8.18 -5.88 -4.11
CA GLY A 77 -9.19 -6.77 -3.54
C GLY A 77 -9.22 -6.73 -2.01
N VAL A 78 -8.06 -6.77 -1.38
CA VAL A 78 -7.95 -6.66 0.09
C VAL A 78 -8.42 -5.27 0.56
N ALA A 79 -7.96 -4.22 -0.10
CA ALA A 79 -8.33 -2.85 0.25
C ALA A 79 -9.84 -2.61 0.10
N GLN A 80 -10.45 -3.09 -0.99
CA GLN A 80 -11.90 -3.03 -1.20
C GLN A 80 -12.67 -3.80 -0.13
N GLY A 81 -12.22 -5.01 0.21
CA GLY A 81 -12.85 -5.82 1.25
C GLY A 81 -12.84 -5.13 2.61
N LEU A 82 -11.71 -4.56 3.00
CA LEU A 82 -11.57 -3.82 4.24
C LEU A 82 -12.41 -2.53 4.24
N ALA A 83 -12.36 -1.77 3.14
CA ALA A 83 -13.13 -0.53 3.01
C ALA A 83 -14.64 -0.79 3.10
N LEU A 84 -15.12 -1.85 2.45
CA LEU A 84 -16.52 -2.24 2.51
C LEU A 84 -16.92 -2.69 3.92
N ALA A 85 -16.09 -3.52 4.56
CA ALA A 85 -16.39 -4.07 5.89
C ALA A 85 -16.48 -2.98 6.97
N PHE A 86 -15.71 -1.90 6.84
CA PHE A 86 -15.63 -0.84 7.84
C PHE A 86 -16.19 0.51 7.35
N ASP A 87 -16.85 0.52 6.20
CA ASP A 87 -17.44 1.72 5.60
C ASP A 87 -16.43 2.88 5.49
N LEU A 88 -15.27 2.58 4.93
CA LEU A 88 -14.16 3.52 4.79
C LEU A 88 -13.99 3.99 3.34
N PRO A 89 -13.57 5.25 3.14
CA PRO A 89 -13.15 5.69 1.82
C PRO A 89 -11.90 4.96 1.35
N LEU A 90 -11.84 4.72 0.04
CA LEU A 90 -10.75 4.00 -0.63
C LEU A 90 -10.09 4.90 -1.66
N LEU A 91 -8.77 5.02 -1.62
CA LEU A 91 -7.99 5.86 -2.53
C LEU A 91 -6.92 5.04 -3.24
N GLY A 92 -6.95 5.06 -4.56
CA GLY A 92 -5.86 4.53 -5.39
C GLY A 92 -4.75 5.56 -5.55
N VAL A 93 -3.51 5.13 -5.32
CA VAL A 93 -2.31 5.97 -5.49
C VAL A 93 -1.42 5.34 -6.55
N SER A 94 -0.95 6.13 -7.50
CA SER A 94 -0.03 5.64 -8.53
C SER A 94 1.32 5.27 -7.94
N SER A 95 1.85 4.11 -8.33
CA SER A 95 3.22 3.68 -7.98
C SER A 95 4.26 4.74 -8.38
N LEU A 96 4.08 5.37 -9.54
CA LEU A 96 4.98 6.42 -10.03
C LEU A 96 4.91 7.68 -9.15
N MET A 97 3.72 8.07 -8.72
CA MET A 97 3.55 9.20 -7.80
C MET A 97 4.18 8.92 -6.44
N ALA A 98 4.03 7.71 -5.93
CA ALA A 98 4.63 7.31 -4.67
C ALA A 98 6.17 7.34 -4.74
N LEU A 99 6.76 6.84 -5.85
CA LEU A 99 8.19 6.91 -6.08
C LEU A 99 8.69 8.36 -6.17
N ALA A 100 7.96 9.21 -6.88
CA ALA A 100 8.30 10.61 -7.02
C ALA A 100 8.33 11.33 -5.66
N GLU A 101 7.29 11.13 -4.86
CA GLU A 101 7.18 11.71 -3.53
C GLU A 101 8.27 11.18 -2.60
N GLY A 102 8.52 9.87 -2.62
CA GLY A 102 9.54 9.22 -1.81
C GLY A 102 10.97 9.65 -2.12
N SER A 103 11.21 10.22 -3.30
CA SER A 103 12.54 10.73 -3.68
C SER A 103 12.96 11.98 -2.90
N GLY A 104 12.00 12.74 -2.38
CA GLY A 104 12.25 14.01 -1.71
C GLY A 104 12.79 15.12 -2.62
N MET A 105 12.76 14.93 -3.93
CA MET A 105 13.30 15.86 -4.92
C MET A 105 12.22 16.81 -5.43
N ASN A 106 12.59 18.04 -5.74
CA ASN A 106 11.65 19.04 -6.27
C ASN A 106 11.22 18.76 -7.71
N ALA A 107 12.07 18.05 -8.48
CA ALA A 107 11.77 17.67 -9.85
C ALA A 107 12.33 16.26 -10.09
N VAL A 108 11.47 15.34 -10.49
CA VAL A 108 11.83 13.93 -10.69
C VAL A 108 10.97 13.34 -11.80
N LEU A 109 11.55 12.46 -12.59
CA LEU A 109 10.83 11.62 -13.53
C LEU A 109 10.90 10.17 -13.03
N PRO A 110 9.85 9.67 -12.36
CA PRO A 110 9.84 8.29 -11.90
C PRO A 110 9.65 7.34 -13.07
N ALA A 111 10.29 6.19 -13.02
CA ALA A 111 10.12 5.14 -14.02
C ALA A 111 10.19 3.76 -13.36
N ILE A 112 9.40 2.84 -13.87
CA ILE A 112 9.35 1.44 -13.42
C ILE A 112 9.56 0.54 -14.62
N ASP A 113 10.38 -0.49 -14.47
CA ASP A 113 10.60 -1.50 -15.51
C ASP A 113 9.27 -2.19 -15.86
N ALA A 114 8.83 -2.02 -17.10
CA ALA A 114 7.61 -2.64 -17.62
C ALA A 114 7.88 -4.00 -18.27
N ARG A 115 9.13 -4.47 -18.22
CA ARG A 115 9.65 -5.66 -18.89
C ARG A 115 9.66 -5.49 -20.42
N MET A 116 10.19 -6.50 -21.12
CA MET A 116 10.32 -6.48 -22.60
C MET A 116 11.06 -5.27 -23.15
N GLY A 117 11.99 -4.68 -22.36
CA GLY A 117 12.77 -3.52 -22.76
C GLY A 117 12.03 -2.18 -22.70
N GLU A 118 10.90 -2.12 -22.02
CA GLU A 118 10.08 -0.92 -21.86
C GLU A 118 10.00 -0.46 -20.40
N VAL A 119 9.59 0.80 -20.20
CA VAL A 119 9.37 1.37 -18.87
C VAL A 119 8.01 2.04 -18.77
N TYR A 120 7.42 2.01 -17.58
CA TYR A 120 6.32 2.90 -17.21
C TYR A 120 6.91 4.24 -16.73
N TRP A 121 6.31 5.33 -17.13
CA TRP A 121 6.73 6.67 -16.70
C TRP A 121 5.57 7.67 -16.73
#